data_8676081e6f796bfcaa86e677d31a43da
#
_entry.id   8676081e6f796bfcaa86e677d31a43da
#
_cell.length_a   1.000
_cell.length_b   1.000
_cell.length_c   1.000
_cell.angle_alpha   90.00
_cell.angle_beta   90.00
_cell.angle_gamma   90.00
#
_symmetry.space_group_name_H-M   'P 1'
#
loop_
_entity.id
_entity.type
_entity.pdbx_description
1 polymer ?
#
loop_
_entity_poly.entity_id
_entity_poly.type
_entity_poly.pdbx_seq_one_letter_code
_entity_poly.pdbx_strand_id
1 'polypeptide(L)'
;MIQKPTAISVEKQSGKGHQCWSCGDMRAAHFCDSCGRLQPPLPADFFAFFGLPHKLNIEPSLLEHEFHALSRKLHPDAYVRFSSQEQSWSLEKSSQLNDAYRTLRDPISRTEYLLKKEGVELDEQSKQATEKARSTGTLKKQGMPPDMLEEVFELNMQLEEARMNRQTGERDPTLSGELQNTKRHLEQKHAALMDELKECWNEWDAMIDRGGQDEDRTILRDRMVDVLNRRSYIRNLVRDVNEVLEG
;
A
#
# COMPACT_ATOMS: atom_id res chain seq x y z
N MET A 1 -13.92 -4.65 35.53
CA MET A 1 -15.02 -4.30 34.60
C MET A 1 -14.41 -4.13 33.21
N ILE A 2 -14.60 -5.13 32.36
CA ILE A 2 -14.04 -5.16 30.99
C ILE A 2 -15.07 -4.46 30.11
N GLN A 3 -14.75 -3.26 29.62
CA GLN A 3 -15.59 -2.53 28.66
C GLN A 3 -15.59 -3.32 27.33
N LYS A 4 -16.79 -3.73 26.88
CA LYS A 4 -17.00 -4.30 25.56
C LYS A 4 -16.66 -3.22 24.50
N PRO A 5 -15.92 -3.57 23.42
CA PRO A 5 -15.72 -2.63 22.33
C PRO A 5 -17.06 -2.24 21.71
N THR A 6 -17.29 -0.95 21.64
CA THR A 6 -18.48 -0.35 21.02
C THR A 6 -18.45 -0.69 19.54
N ALA A 7 -19.49 -1.38 19.07
CA ALA A 7 -19.67 -1.64 17.64
C ALA A 7 -19.71 -0.30 16.91
N ILE A 8 -18.73 -0.08 16.03
CA ILE A 8 -18.73 1.07 15.13
C ILE A 8 -19.93 0.87 14.21
N SER A 9 -20.91 1.76 14.33
CA SER A 9 -22.01 1.84 13.39
C SER A 9 -21.44 2.22 12.04
N VAL A 10 -21.27 1.23 11.16
CA VAL A 10 -20.93 1.45 9.77
C VAL A 10 -22.11 2.17 9.14
N GLU A 11 -22.03 3.51 9.07
CA GLU A 11 -22.93 4.27 8.22
C GLU A 11 -22.73 3.75 6.79
N LYS A 12 -23.75 3.05 6.29
CA LYS A 12 -23.82 2.56 4.92
C LYS A 12 -23.72 3.78 4.00
N GLN A 13 -22.50 4.08 3.52
CA GLN A 13 -22.35 5.03 2.43
C GLN A 13 -23.12 4.46 1.25
N SER A 14 -24.21 5.12 0.92
CA SER A 14 -25.06 4.81 -0.23
C SER A 14 -24.28 5.12 -1.51
N GLY A 15 -23.42 4.20 -1.93
CA GLY A 15 -23.03 4.13 -3.33
C GLY A 15 -24.32 4.09 -4.17
N LYS A 16 -24.36 4.76 -5.31
CA LYS A 16 -25.50 4.77 -6.24
C LYS A 16 -25.99 3.32 -6.36
N GLY A 17 -27.17 3.04 -5.77
CA GLY A 17 -27.65 1.70 -5.60
C GLY A 17 -27.78 0.99 -6.94
N HIS A 18 -27.04 -0.09 -7.10
CA HIS A 18 -27.21 -0.96 -8.26
C HIS A 18 -28.45 -1.82 -8.03
N GLN A 19 -29.27 -1.93 -9.06
CA GLN A 19 -30.46 -2.76 -9.03
C GLN A 19 -30.06 -4.23 -9.03
N CYS A 20 -30.63 -5.01 -8.12
CA CYS A 20 -30.39 -6.44 -8.07
C CYS A 20 -30.87 -7.11 -9.37
N TRP A 21 -30.01 -7.85 -10.01
CA TRP A 21 -30.31 -8.55 -11.27
C TRP A 21 -31.42 -9.59 -11.13
N SER A 22 -31.67 -10.10 -9.91
CA SER A 22 -32.63 -11.17 -9.67
C SER A 22 -34.00 -10.65 -9.21
N CYS A 23 -34.07 -9.70 -8.27
CA CYS A 23 -35.35 -9.25 -7.69
C CYS A 23 -35.66 -7.75 -7.91
N GLY A 24 -34.73 -7.00 -8.51
CA GLY A 24 -34.93 -5.58 -8.80
C GLY A 24 -34.74 -4.62 -7.63
N ASP A 25 -34.38 -5.08 -6.43
CA ASP A 25 -34.10 -4.22 -5.29
C ASP A 25 -32.87 -3.32 -5.52
N MET A 26 -32.94 -2.07 -5.03
CA MET A 26 -31.89 -1.03 -5.23
C MET A 26 -30.75 -1.08 -4.20
N ARG A 27 -30.66 -2.09 -3.35
CA ARG A 27 -29.71 -2.18 -2.23
C ARG A 27 -28.74 -3.34 -2.38
N ALA A 28 -28.16 -3.51 -3.56
CA ALA A 28 -27.23 -4.60 -3.79
C ALA A 28 -25.78 -4.16 -3.62
N ALA A 29 -25.09 -4.78 -2.67
CA ALA A 29 -23.63 -4.74 -2.52
C ALA A 29 -22.98 -6.02 -3.10
N HIS A 30 -22.32 -6.86 -2.29
CA HIS A 30 -21.88 -8.19 -2.72
C HIS A 30 -23.05 -9.15 -2.88
N PHE A 31 -24.04 -9.02 -2.02
CA PHE A 31 -25.27 -9.81 -1.97
C PHE A 31 -26.47 -8.89 -1.90
N CYS A 32 -27.57 -9.30 -2.50
CA CYS A 32 -28.81 -8.58 -2.35
C CYS A 32 -29.39 -8.78 -0.94
N ASP A 33 -29.69 -7.70 -0.24
CA ASP A 33 -30.24 -7.75 1.11
C ASP A 33 -31.65 -8.41 1.13
N SER A 34 -32.40 -8.32 0.03
CA SER A 34 -33.76 -8.87 -0.07
C SER A 34 -33.82 -10.32 -0.49
N CYS A 35 -33.05 -10.73 -1.49
CA CYS A 35 -33.13 -12.11 -2.04
C CYS A 35 -31.88 -12.96 -1.77
N GLY A 36 -30.82 -12.41 -1.17
CA GLY A 36 -29.59 -13.10 -0.84
C GLY A 36 -28.71 -13.46 -2.03
N ARG A 37 -29.11 -13.16 -3.26
CA ARG A 37 -28.34 -13.52 -4.48
C ARG A 37 -27.05 -12.75 -4.59
N LEU A 38 -26.01 -13.46 -5.04
CA LEU A 38 -24.71 -12.87 -5.40
C LEU A 38 -24.93 -11.82 -6.51
N GLN A 39 -24.31 -10.66 -6.36
CA GLN A 39 -24.36 -9.58 -7.34
C GLN A 39 -23.15 -9.60 -8.26
N PRO A 40 -23.25 -9.06 -9.49
CA PRO A 40 -22.11 -8.95 -10.39
C PRO A 40 -20.96 -8.20 -9.74
N PRO A 41 -19.71 -8.47 -10.12
CA PRO A 41 -18.56 -7.69 -9.67
C PRO A 41 -18.69 -6.25 -10.15
N LEU A 42 -18.33 -5.31 -9.27
CA LEU A 42 -18.25 -3.88 -9.56
C LEU A 42 -16.81 -3.48 -9.82
N PRO A 43 -16.55 -2.35 -10.50
CA PRO A 43 -15.21 -1.80 -10.62
C PRO A 43 -14.53 -1.70 -9.26
N ALA A 44 -13.30 -2.20 -9.17
CA ALA A 44 -12.64 -2.42 -7.90
C ALA A 44 -12.31 -1.10 -7.18
N ASP A 45 -13.10 -0.79 -6.16
CA ASP A 45 -12.70 0.09 -5.07
C ASP A 45 -12.48 -0.79 -3.84
N PHE A 46 -11.22 -0.96 -3.44
CA PHE A 46 -10.84 -1.88 -2.38
C PHE A 46 -11.40 -1.45 -1.01
N PHE A 47 -11.50 -0.15 -0.75
CA PHE A 47 -12.16 0.34 0.47
C PHE A 47 -13.66 0.03 0.45
N ALA A 48 -14.32 0.36 -0.64
CA ALA A 48 -15.75 0.09 -0.82
C ALA A 48 -16.03 -1.42 -0.81
N PHE A 49 -15.11 -2.26 -1.28
CA PHE A 49 -15.24 -3.72 -1.26
C PHE A 49 -15.42 -4.25 0.17
N PHE A 50 -14.70 -3.67 1.14
CA PHE A 50 -14.82 -3.99 2.56
C PHE A 50 -15.84 -3.10 3.31
N GLY A 51 -16.55 -2.21 2.61
CA GLY A 51 -17.46 -1.23 3.24
C GLY A 51 -16.72 -0.22 4.12
N LEU A 52 -15.43 0.02 3.85
CA LEU A 52 -14.59 0.95 4.60
C LEU A 52 -14.61 2.35 3.97
N PRO A 53 -14.52 3.41 4.78
CA PRO A 53 -14.21 4.74 4.27
C PRO A 53 -12.78 4.79 3.70
N HIS A 54 -12.48 5.79 2.87
CA HIS A 54 -11.14 6.02 2.31
C HIS A 54 -10.17 6.57 3.37
N LYS A 55 -10.00 5.83 4.46
CA LYS A 55 -9.10 6.14 5.59
C LYS A 55 -7.85 5.29 5.56
N LEU A 56 -6.76 5.84 6.10
CA LEU A 56 -5.46 5.19 6.10
C LEU A 56 -5.17 4.42 7.39
N ASN A 57 -5.80 4.76 8.51
CA ASN A 57 -5.71 3.97 9.74
C ASN A 57 -6.82 2.92 9.75
N ILE A 58 -6.51 1.72 9.28
CA ILE A 58 -7.42 0.56 9.32
C ILE A 58 -6.96 -0.36 10.45
N GLU A 59 -7.90 -0.76 11.31
CA GLU A 59 -7.61 -1.75 12.34
C GLU A 59 -7.36 -3.13 11.69
N PRO A 60 -6.15 -3.72 11.85
CA PRO A 60 -5.78 -4.95 11.15
C PRO A 60 -6.69 -6.13 11.48
N SER A 61 -7.08 -6.27 12.74
CA SER A 61 -7.95 -7.36 13.22
C SER A 61 -9.34 -7.27 12.61
N LEU A 62 -9.87 -6.07 12.43
CA LEU A 62 -11.16 -5.83 11.79
C LEU A 62 -11.10 -6.19 10.29
N LEU A 63 -10.07 -5.75 9.59
CA LEU A 63 -9.88 -6.07 8.16
C LEU A 63 -9.74 -7.57 7.93
N GLU A 64 -8.99 -8.26 8.80
CA GLU A 64 -8.81 -9.72 8.72
C GLU A 64 -10.12 -10.47 9.00
N HIS A 65 -10.88 -10.03 10.00
CA HIS A 65 -12.20 -10.59 10.30
C HIS A 65 -13.14 -10.51 9.09
N GLU A 66 -13.25 -9.32 8.49
CA GLU A 66 -14.10 -9.09 7.30
C GLU A 66 -13.60 -9.89 6.09
N PHE A 67 -12.29 -9.98 5.90
CA PHE A 67 -11.71 -10.82 4.85
C PHE A 67 -12.15 -12.28 5.00
N HIS A 68 -12.03 -12.86 6.18
CA HIS A 68 -12.45 -14.23 6.42
C HIS A 68 -13.97 -14.43 6.30
N ALA A 69 -14.76 -13.45 6.72
CA ALA A 69 -16.22 -13.49 6.58
C ALA A 69 -16.65 -13.47 5.09
N LEU A 70 -16.06 -12.58 4.29
CA LEU A 70 -16.33 -12.49 2.86
C LEU A 70 -15.76 -13.68 2.09
N SER A 71 -14.57 -14.16 2.44
CA SER A 71 -13.94 -15.33 1.81
C SER A 71 -14.83 -16.57 1.87
N ARG A 72 -15.44 -16.86 3.02
CA ARG A 72 -16.39 -17.97 3.16
C ARG A 72 -17.65 -17.81 2.30
N LYS A 73 -18.15 -16.57 2.17
CA LYS A 73 -19.37 -16.28 1.42
C LYS A 73 -19.17 -16.23 -0.08
N LEU A 74 -17.98 -15.79 -0.52
CA LEU A 74 -17.65 -15.61 -1.93
C LEU A 74 -16.91 -16.80 -2.54
N HIS A 75 -16.56 -17.82 -1.73
CA HIS A 75 -15.76 -18.96 -2.18
C HIS A 75 -16.42 -19.70 -3.35
N PRO A 76 -15.72 -20.00 -4.45
CA PRO A 76 -16.28 -20.67 -5.62
C PRO A 76 -16.99 -21.99 -5.30
N ASP A 77 -16.52 -22.75 -4.32
CA ASP A 77 -17.15 -24.02 -3.90
C ASP A 77 -18.59 -23.84 -3.41
N ALA A 78 -18.91 -22.67 -2.85
CA ALA A 78 -20.28 -22.36 -2.44
C ALA A 78 -21.23 -22.20 -3.63
N TYR A 79 -20.69 -21.99 -4.85
CA TYR A 79 -21.47 -21.70 -6.06
C TYR A 79 -21.49 -22.85 -7.09
N VAL A 80 -20.93 -24.00 -6.79
CA VAL A 80 -20.86 -25.17 -7.70
C VAL A 80 -22.24 -25.57 -8.26
N ARG A 81 -23.33 -25.36 -7.49
CA ARG A 81 -24.70 -25.69 -7.87
C ARG A 81 -25.50 -24.49 -8.41
N PHE A 82 -24.89 -23.34 -8.55
CA PHE A 82 -25.51 -22.13 -9.08
C PHE A 82 -25.28 -22.00 -10.58
N SER A 83 -25.84 -20.95 -11.18
CA SER A 83 -25.66 -20.70 -12.63
C SER A 83 -24.17 -20.47 -12.98
N SER A 84 -23.78 -20.75 -14.22
CA SER A 84 -22.42 -20.47 -14.71
C SER A 84 -22.01 -19.00 -14.53
N GLN A 85 -22.98 -18.09 -14.61
CA GLN A 85 -22.77 -16.67 -14.37
C GLN A 85 -22.42 -16.37 -12.90
N GLU A 86 -23.15 -16.95 -11.95
CA GLU A 86 -22.86 -16.78 -10.50
C GLU A 86 -21.54 -17.43 -10.12
N GLN A 87 -21.18 -18.57 -10.74
CA GLN A 87 -19.87 -19.20 -10.58
C GLN A 87 -18.75 -18.26 -11.05
N SER A 88 -18.90 -17.65 -12.22
CA SER A 88 -17.93 -16.69 -12.77
C SER A 88 -17.78 -15.46 -11.84
N TRP A 89 -18.90 -14.91 -11.34
CA TRP A 89 -18.87 -13.79 -10.41
C TRP A 89 -18.22 -14.13 -9.07
N SER A 90 -18.47 -15.34 -8.57
CA SER A 90 -17.84 -15.83 -7.33
C SER A 90 -16.32 -15.88 -7.48
N LEU A 91 -15.82 -16.44 -8.59
CA LEU A 91 -14.40 -16.52 -8.89
C LEU A 91 -13.75 -15.13 -8.99
N GLU A 92 -14.38 -14.22 -9.74
CA GLU A 92 -13.89 -12.86 -9.92
C GLU A 92 -13.88 -12.08 -8.61
N LYS A 93 -14.98 -12.15 -7.82
CA LYS A 93 -15.05 -11.47 -6.51
C LYS A 93 -14.06 -12.06 -5.51
N SER A 94 -13.80 -13.36 -5.53
CA SER A 94 -12.77 -13.98 -4.70
C SER A 94 -11.37 -13.48 -5.06
N SER A 95 -11.07 -13.29 -6.33
CA SER A 95 -9.81 -12.66 -6.75
C SER A 95 -9.72 -11.21 -6.30
N GLN A 96 -10.77 -10.42 -6.52
CA GLN A 96 -10.84 -9.02 -6.07
C GLN A 96 -10.71 -8.90 -4.55
N LEU A 97 -11.31 -9.82 -3.78
CA LEU A 97 -11.18 -9.88 -2.32
C LEU A 97 -9.73 -10.06 -1.88
N ASN A 98 -9.00 -10.99 -2.51
CA ASN A 98 -7.61 -11.26 -2.20
C ASN A 98 -6.70 -10.06 -2.53
N ASP A 99 -6.93 -9.42 -3.67
CA ASP A 99 -6.17 -8.24 -4.09
C ASP A 99 -6.45 -7.05 -3.17
N ALA A 100 -7.72 -6.82 -2.82
CA ALA A 100 -8.12 -5.78 -1.90
C ALA A 100 -7.52 -5.99 -0.50
N TYR A 101 -7.58 -7.22 0.03
CA TYR A 101 -6.99 -7.55 1.34
C TYR A 101 -5.48 -7.34 1.35
N ARG A 102 -4.76 -7.84 0.33
CA ARG A 102 -3.31 -7.70 0.21
C ARG A 102 -2.89 -6.24 0.18
N THR A 103 -3.62 -5.43 -0.58
CA THR A 103 -3.33 -3.99 -0.72
C THR A 103 -3.65 -3.23 0.57
N LEU A 104 -4.82 -3.45 1.16
CA LEU A 104 -5.25 -2.68 2.33
C LEU A 104 -4.57 -3.13 3.64
N ARG A 105 -4.10 -4.37 3.72
CA ARG A 105 -3.37 -4.88 4.89
C ARG A 105 -2.02 -4.20 5.07
N ASP A 106 -1.29 -3.97 3.99
CA ASP A 106 0.00 -3.29 4.04
C ASP A 106 -0.18 -1.77 4.04
N PRO A 107 0.30 -1.06 5.06
CA PRO A 107 0.08 0.38 5.18
C PRO A 107 0.65 1.21 4.03
N ILE A 108 1.77 0.78 3.46
CA ILE A 108 2.40 1.48 2.34
C ILE A 108 1.59 1.25 1.06
N SER A 109 1.30 -0.01 0.73
CA SER A 109 0.50 -0.35 -0.46
C SER A 109 -0.89 0.29 -0.39
N ARG A 110 -1.47 0.39 0.81
CA ARG A 110 -2.75 1.08 1.05
C ARG A 110 -2.64 2.58 0.76
N THR A 111 -1.56 3.23 1.21
CA THR A 111 -1.31 4.66 0.94
C THR A 111 -1.11 4.90 -0.56
N GLU A 112 -0.29 4.08 -1.22
CA GLU A 112 -0.05 4.15 -2.67
C GLU A 112 -1.36 3.94 -3.45
N TYR A 113 -2.18 2.98 -3.03
CA TYR A 113 -3.48 2.73 -3.64
C TYR A 113 -4.43 3.92 -3.48
N LEU A 114 -4.49 4.52 -2.28
CA LEU A 114 -5.30 5.72 -2.04
C LEU A 114 -4.84 6.89 -2.92
N LEU A 115 -3.54 7.17 -2.98
CA LEU A 115 -2.97 8.23 -3.80
C LEU A 115 -3.29 8.02 -5.29
N LYS A 116 -3.19 6.80 -5.79
CA LYS A 116 -3.59 6.45 -7.15
C LYS A 116 -5.06 6.72 -7.41
N LYS A 117 -5.95 6.42 -6.47
CA LYS A 117 -7.38 6.74 -6.56
C LYS A 117 -7.64 8.25 -6.56
N GLU A 118 -6.83 9.01 -5.86
CA GLU A 118 -6.86 10.47 -5.83
C GLU A 118 -6.23 11.11 -7.09
N GLY A 119 -5.87 10.29 -8.10
CA GLY A 119 -5.32 10.76 -9.37
C GLY A 119 -3.83 11.09 -9.34
N VAL A 120 -3.12 10.67 -8.30
CA VAL A 120 -1.66 10.84 -8.20
C VAL A 120 -0.97 9.69 -8.93
N GLU A 121 -0.19 10.01 -9.93
CA GLU A 121 0.75 9.06 -10.54
C GLU A 121 2.01 9.01 -9.67
N LEU A 122 2.15 7.95 -8.88
CA LEU A 122 3.42 7.65 -8.23
C LEU A 122 4.38 7.14 -9.32
N ASP A 123 5.58 7.70 -9.40
CA ASP A 123 6.63 7.13 -10.22
C ASP A 123 6.77 5.66 -9.82
N GLU A 124 6.44 4.75 -10.76
CA GLU A 124 6.35 3.32 -10.49
C GLU A 124 7.69 2.79 -9.97
N GLN A 125 7.83 2.80 -8.66
CA GLN A 125 8.94 2.17 -7.94
C GLN A 125 8.62 0.69 -7.62
N SER A 126 7.73 0.09 -8.41
CA SER A 126 7.43 -1.33 -8.26
C SER A 126 8.70 -2.14 -8.57
N LYS A 127 8.88 -3.27 -7.87
CA LYS A 127 9.94 -4.25 -8.19
C LYS A 127 9.96 -4.57 -9.69
N GLN A 128 8.79 -4.58 -10.34
CA GLN A 128 8.62 -4.81 -11.78
C GLN A 128 9.18 -3.67 -12.64
N ALA A 129 9.02 -2.40 -12.25
CA ALA A 129 9.60 -1.27 -12.98
C ALA A 129 11.13 -1.25 -12.85
N THR A 130 11.68 -1.61 -11.70
CA THR A 130 13.12 -1.73 -11.47
C THR A 130 13.71 -2.90 -12.27
N GLU A 131 13.02 -4.04 -12.33
CA GLU A 131 13.44 -5.21 -13.11
C GLU A 131 13.35 -4.95 -14.63
N LYS A 132 12.28 -4.30 -15.07
CA LYS A 132 12.08 -3.89 -16.46
C LYS A 132 13.07 -2.81 -16.89
N ALA A 133 13.40 -1.86 -16.02
CA ALA A 133 14.40 -0.82 -16.25
C ALA A 133 15.82 -1.39 -16.30
N ARG A 134 16.14 -2.42 -15.49
CA ARG A 134 17.40 -3.17 -15.59
C ARG A 134 17.53 -3.92 -16.92
N SER A 135 16.44 -4.52 -17.42
CA SER A 135 16.45 -5.27 -18.69
C SER A 135 16.49 -4.39 -19.93
N THR A 136 16.01 -3.14 -19.86
CA THR A 136 15.94 -2.20 -21.00
C THR A 136 17.01 -1.13 -20.99
N GLY A 137 17.87 -1.08 -19.95
CA GLY A 137 18.95 -0.07 -19.84
C GLY A 137 18.45 1.38 -19.62
N THR A 138 17.14 1.56 -19.49
CA THR A 138 16.52 2.86 -19.23
C THR A 138 16.23 3.00 -17.74
N LEU A 139 17.27 3.28 -16.95
CA LEU A 139 17.11 3.80 -15.61
C LEU A 139 16.44 5.17 -15.71
N LYS A 140 15.11 5.23 -15.58
CA LYS A 140 14.49 6.48 -15.13
C LYS A 140 15.09 6.74 -13.74
N LYS A 141 15.98 7.73 -13.66
CA LYS A 141 16.53 8.19 -12.39
C LYS A 141 15.34 8.57 -11.52
N GLN A 142 15.12 7.80 -10.48
CA GLN A 142 14.33 8.21 -9.34
C GLN A 142 14.87 9.59 -8.95
N GLY A 143 14.02 10.61 -8.95
CA GLY A 143 14.44 11.95 -8.60
C GLY A 143 15.05 11.92 -7.20
N MET A 144 16.37 12.03 -7.14
CA MET A 144 17.08 12.10 -5.85
C MET A 144 16.65 13.37 -5.14
N PRO A 145 16.20 13.28 -3.87
CA PRO A 145 15.90 14.48 -3.10
C PRO A 145 17.12 15.40 -3.07
N PRO A 146 16.98 16.69 -3.42
CA PRO A 146 18.13 17.60 -3.54
C PRO A 146 18.95 17.73 -2.24
N ASP A 147 18.28 17.60 -1.10
CA ASP A 147 18.87 17.65 0.24
C ASP A 147 19.69 16.43 0.61
N MET A 148 19.61 15.34 -0.17
CA MET A 148 20.37 14.10 0.06
C MET A 148 21.55 13.94 -0.91
N LEU A 149 21.78 14.89 -1.81
CA LEU A 149 22.75 14.76 -2.90
C LEU A 149 24.18 14.49 -2.39
N GLU A 150 24.63 15.26 -1.41
CA GLU A 150 25.99 15.18 -0.85
C GLU A 150 26.20 13.85 -0.12
N GLU A 151 25.27 13.47 0.75
CA GLU A 151 25.32 12.24 1.51
C GLU A 151 25.31 10.98 0.61
N VAL A 152 24.52 11.02 -0.46
CA VAL A 152 24.45 9.93 -1.42
C VAL A 152 25.72 9.84 -2.25
N PHE A 153 26.31 10.96 -2.62
CA PHE A 153 27.57 10.97 -3.36
C PHE A 153 28.70 10.37 -2.51
N GLU A 154 28.81 10.77 -1.24
CA GLU A 154 29.78 10.23 -0.31
C GLU A 154 29.59 8.71 -0.08
N LEU A 155 28.35 8.28 0.13
CA LEU A 155 28.03 6.86 0.27
C LEU A 155 28.41 6.06 -0.98
N ASN A 156 28.11 6.56 -2.18
CA ASN A 156 28.48 5.85 -3.40
C ASN A 156 30.00 5.70 -3.56
N MET A 157 30.78 6.70 -3.16
CA MET A 157 32.25 6.58 -3.14
C MET A 157 32.71 5.48 -2.18
N GLN A 158 32.17 5.44 -0.96
CA GLN A 158 32.49 4.40 0.04
C GLN A 158 32.09 3.00 -0.47
N LEU A 159 30.94 2.86 -1.13
CA LEU A 159 30.49 1.59 -1.69
C LEU A 159 31.41 1.10 -2.82
N GLU A 160 31.84 1.99 -3.71
CA GLU A 160 32.78 1.64 -4.78
C GLU A 160 34.15 1.23 -4.22
N GLU A 161 34.69 1.96 -3.25
CA GLU A 161 35.93 1.62 -2.56
C GLU A 161 35.84 0.23 -1.89
N ALA A 162 34.74 -0.03 -1.17
CA ALA A 162 34.54 -1.34 -0.54
C ALA A 162 34.43 -2.49 -1.56
N ARG A 163 33.81 -2.24 -2.72
CA ARG A 163 33.76 -3.22 -3.82
C ARG A 163 35.16 -3.50 -4.42
N MET A 164 35.97 -2.46 -4.59
CA MET A 164 37.35 -2.59 -5.09
C MET A 164 38.22 -3.38 -4.10
N ASN A 165 38.19 -3.04 -2.82
CA ASN A 165 38.90 -3.73 -1.75
C ASN A 165 38.57 -5.23 -1.71
N ARG A 166 37.27 -5.55 -1.90
CA ARG A 166 36.87 -6.95 -1.99
C ARG A 166 37.47 -7.69 -3.21
N GLN A 167 37.52 -7.03 -4.37
CA GLN A 167 38.09 -7.64 -5.58
C GLN A 167 39.60 -7.91 -5.43
N THR A 168 40.32 -7.06 -4.69
CA THR A 168 41.76 -7.22 -4.41
C THR A 168 42.04 -8.13 -3.22
N GLY A 169 40.99 -8.57 -2.49
CA GLY A 169 41.13 -9.39 -1.29
C GLY A 169 41.57 -8.59 -0.05
N GLU A 170 41.61 -7.28 -0.14
CA GLU A 170 41.90 -6.39 0.98
C GLU A 170 40.67 -6.22 1.87
N ARG A 171 40.92 -6.23 3.18
CA ARG A 171 39.86 -5.91 4.17
C ARG A 171 40.24 -4.63 4.89
N ASP A 172 39.42 -3.61 4.71
CA ASP A 172 39.52 -2.36 5.48
C ASP A 172 38.45 -2.34 6.61
N PRO A 173 38.85 -2.57 7.88
CA PRO A 173 37.96 -2.53 9.01
C PRO A 173 37.40 -1.13 9.26
N THR A 174 38.12 -0.07 8.87
CA THR A 174 37.69 1.32 9.06
C THR A 174 36.51 1.64 8.14
N LEU A 175 36.67 1.35 6.86
CA LEU A 175 35.63 1.52 5.84
C LEU A 175 34.38 0.66 6.17
N SER A 176 34.57 -0.57 6.64
CA SER A 176 33.45 -1.41 7.10
C SER A 176 32.72 -0.79 8.30
N GLY A 177 33.43 -0.19 9.23
CA GLY A 177 32.86 0.53 10.37
C GLY A 177 32.07 1.78 9.95
N GLU A 178 32.59 2.54 8.98
CA GLU A 178 31.94 3.71 8.42
C GLU A 178 30.63 3.33 7.71
N LEU A 179 30.66 2.30 6.86
CA LEU A 179 29.46 1.79 6.17
C LEU A 179 28.39 1.31 7.16
N GLN A 180 28.78 0.66 8.27
CA GLN A 180 27.84 0.28 9.33
C GLN A 180 27.21 1.50 10.02
N ASN A 181 27.99 2.57 10.23
CA ASN A 181 27.47 3.82 10.80
C ASN A 181 26.51 4.51 9.84
N THR A 182 26.86 4.60 8.57
CA THR A 182 26.00 5.15 7.51
C THR A 182 24.69 4.36 7.39
N LYS A 183 24.76 3.02 7.41
CA LYS A 183 23.57 2.16 7.44
C LYS A 183 22.65 2.54 8.61
N ARG A 184 23.20 2.63 9.81
CA ARG A 184 22.42 2.96 11.02
C ARG A 184 21.76 4.34 10.91
N HIS A 185 22.46 5.32 10.34
CA HIS A 185 21.91 6.65 10.11
C HIS A 185 20.77 6.62 9.07
N LEU A 186 20.92 5.89 7.97
CA LEU A 186 19.86 5.69 6.97
C LEU A 186 18.63 4.97 7.55
N GLU A 187 18.84 3.97 8.42
CA GLU A 187 17.75 3.27 9.11
C GLU A 187 17.00 4.22 10.08
N GLN A 188 17.70 5.11 10.77
CA GLN A 188 17.07 6.14 11.59
C GLN A 188 16.25 7.13 10.76
N LYS A 189 16.79 7.60 9.63
CA LYS A 189 16.04 8.44 8.68
C LYS A 189 14.81 7.72 8.14
N HIS A 190 14.94 6.45 7.80
CA HIS A 190 13.80 5.63 7.36
C HIS A 190 12.71 5.55 8.43
N ALA A 191 13.08 5.35 9.70
CA ALA A 191 12.14 5.31 10.81
C ALA A 191 11.43 6.67 10.99
N ALA A 192 12.15 7.77 10.92
CA ALA A 192 11.57 9.12 11.01
C ALA A 192 10.56 9.40 9.89
N LEU A 193 10.85 8.98 8.65
CA LEU A 193 9.90 9.09 7.54
C LEU A 193 8.65 8.22 7.73
N MET A 194 8.79 7.07 8.37
CA MET A 194 7.63 6.24 8.71
C MET A 194 6.74 6.89 9.77
N ASP A 195 7.32 7.60 10.72
CA ASP A 195 6.57 8.34 11.73
C ASP A 195 5.88 9.57 11.10
N GLU A 196 6.57 10.30 10.23
CA GLU A 196 5.96 11.38 9.45
C GLU A 196 4.78 10.88 8.59
N LEU A 197 4.91 9.72 7.95
CA LEU A 197 3.84 9.12 7.17
C LEU A 197 2.62 8.78 8.03
N LYS A 198 2.82 8.29 9.26
CA LYS A 198 1.73 8.03 10.21
C LYS A 198 1.00 9.32 10.62
N GLU A 199 1.75 10.43 10.77
CA GLU A 199 1.14 11.74 11.01
C GLU A 199 0.26 12.16 9.82
N CYS A 200 0.75 11.99 8.58
CA CYS A 200 -0.06 12.23 7.39
C CYS A 200 -1.35 11.38 7.37
N TRP A 201 -1.28 10.11 7.79
CA TRP A 201 -2.48 9.25 7.88
C TRP A 201 -3.48 9.77 8.90
N ASN A 202 -3.02 10.22 10.07
CA ASN A 202 -3.88 10.78 11.09
C ASN A 202 -4.57 12.08 10.60
N GLU A 203 -3.81 12.96 9.95
CA GLU A 203 -4.32 14.19 9.38
C GLU A 203 -5.33 13.92 8.26
N TRP A 204 -5.04 12.94 7.38
CA TRP A 204 -5.93 12.51 6.32
C TRP A 204 -7.26 11.97 6.87
N ASP A 205 -7.19 11.06 7.84
CA ASP A 205 -8.38 10.47 8.42
C ASP A 205 -9.23 11.52 9.15
N ALA A 206 -8.60 12.45 9.87
CA ALA A 206 -9.29 13.56 10.51
C ALA A 206 -9.90 14.53 9.49
N MET A 207 -9.28 14.73 8.34
CA MET A 207 -9.82 15.52 7.23
C MET A 207 -11.07 14.84 6.65
N ILE A 208 -11.02 13.54 6.40
CA ILE A 208 -12.19 12.77 5.91
C ILE A 208 -13.36 12.88 6.89
N ASP A 209 -13.11 12.78 8.21
CA ASP A 209 -14.16 12.89 9.25
C ASP A 209 -14.84 14.25 9.30
N ARG A 210 -14.10 15.32 8.97
CA ARG A 210 -14.62 16.70 8.96
C ARG A 210 -15.28 17.10 7.63
N GLY A 211 -15.24 16.23 6.61
CA GLY A 211 -15.65 16.59 5.26
C GLY A 211 -14.77 17.68 4.63
N GLY A 212 -13.45 17.56 4.81
CA GLY A 212 -12.46 18.57 4.44
C GLY A 212 -12.46 18.98 2.97
N GLN A 213 -11.89 20.16 2.69
CA GLN A 213 -11.89 20.78 1.38
C GLN A 213 -10.83 20.15 0.45
N ASP A 214 -10.98 20.33 -0.85
CA ASP A 214 -10.05 19.78 -1.87
C ASP A 214 -8.62 20.34 -1.74
N GLU A 215 -8.45 21.53 -1.18
CA GLU A 215 -7.14 22.14 -0.96
C GLU A 215 -6.33 21.43 0.12
N ASP A 216 -6.94 21.13 1.28
CA ASP A 216 -6.31 20.33 2.35
C ASP A 216 -5.92 18.94 1.83
N ARG A 217 -6.78 18.35 1.02
CA ARG A 217 -6.56 17.05 0.38
C ARG A 217 -5.33 17.05 -0.52
N THR A 218 -5.14 18.10 -1.30
CA THR A 218 -4.00 18.25 -2.21
C THR A 218 -2.69 18.36 -1.43
N ILE A 219 -2.64 19.19 -0.39
CA ILE A 219 -1.45 19.36 0.46
C ILE A 219 -1.04 18.03 1.10
N LEU A 220 -1.99 17.29 1.67
CA LEU A 220 -1.69 16.01 2.31
C LEU A 220 -1.23 14.94 1.31
N ARG A 221 -1.82 14.90 0.09
CA ARG A 221 -1.37 14.00 -0.97
C ARG A 221 0.09 14.28 -1.35
N ASP A 222 0.42 15.53 -1.60
CA ASP A 222 1.77 15.93 -2.04
C ASP A 222 2.80 15.61 -0.96
N ARG A 223 2.45 15.84 0.32
CA ARG A 223 3.30 15.46 1.45
C ARG A 223 3.50 13.94 1.54
N MET A 224 2.44 13.14 1.41
CA MET A 224 2.56 11.67 1.40
C MET A 224 3.40 11.16 0.23
N VAL A 225 3.29 11.77 -0.94
CA VAL A 225 4.12 11.43 -2.12
C VAL A 225 5.60 11.70 -1.85
N ASP A 226 5.95 12.87 -1.32
CA ASP A 226 7.33 13.20 -0.98
C ASP A 226 7.92 12.22 0.03
N VAL A 227 7.19 11.94 1.12
CA VAL A 227 7.61 10.99 2.15
C VAL A 227 7.81 9.58 1.59
N LEU A 228 6.89 9.09 0.74
CA LEU A 228 7.00 7.77 0.10
C LEU A 228 8.21 7.69 -0.85
N ASN A 229 8.47 8.74 -1.61
CA ASN A 229 9.62 8.81 -2.51
C ASN A 229 10.94 8.78 -1.72
N ARG A 230 11.08 9.62 -0.69
CA ARG A 230 12.25 9.64 0.21
C ARG A 230 12.47 8.29 0.89
N ARG A 231 11.40 7.71 1.43
CA ARG A 231 11.43 6.40 2.08
C ARG A 231 11.92 5.30 1.13
N SER A 232 11.39 5.27 -0.09
CA SER A 232 11.79 4.28 -1.08
C SER A 232 13.25 4.43 -1.48
N TYR A 233 13.72 5.66 -1.63
CA TYR A 233 15.10 5.98 -1.93
C TYR A 233 16.04 5.50 -0.81
N ILE A 234 15.77 5.86 0.44
CA ILE A 234 16.58 5.44 1.59
C ILE A 234 16.59 3.91 1.74
N ARG A 235 15.46 3.24 1.52
CA ARG A 235 15.41 1.77 1.55
C ARG A 235 16.33 1.15 0.51
N ASN A 236 16.45 1.73 -0.68
CA ASN A 236 17.37 1.26 -1.71
C ASN A 236 18.83 1.45 -1.27
N LEU A 237 19.18 2.61 -0.68
CA LEU A 237 20.52 2.85 -0.15
C LEU A 237 20.90 1.84 0.94
N VAL A 238 19.99 1.57 1.89
CA VAL A 238 20.19 0.56 2.95
C VAL A 238 20.45 -0.82 2.34
N ARG A 239 19.69 -1.20 1.31
CA ARG A 239 19.91 -2.47 0.60
C ARG A 239 21.31 -2.51 -0.04
N ASP A 240 21.71 -1.44 -0.73
CA ASP A 240 22.99 -1.38 -1.42
C ASP A 240 24.18 -1.46 -0.43
N VAL A 241 24.04 -0.84 0.75
CA VAL A 241 25.02 -0.99 1.85
C VAL A 241 25.04 -2.42 2.38
N ASN A 242 23.88 -3.06 2.58
CA ASN A 242 23.83 -4.45 3.04
C ASN A 242 24.50 -5.41 2.05
N GLU A 243 24.26 -5.25 0.75
CA GLU A 243 24.89 -6.07 -0.29
C GLU A 243 26.43 -5.98 -0.22
N VAL A 244 26.96 -4.81 0.15
CA VAL A 244 28.43 -4.64 0.31
C VAL A 244 28.93 -5.17 1.65
N LEU A 245 28.17 -5.10 2.73
CA LEU A 245 28.60 -5.61 4.05
C LEU A 245 28.49 -7.14 4.18
N GLU A 246 27.51 -7.77 3.54
CA GLU A 246 27.19 -9.19 3.68
C GLU A 246 27.89 -10.10 2.63
N GLY A 247 28.24 -9.58 1.49
CA GLY A 247 28.88 -10.31 0.39
C GLY A 247 30.38 -10.27 0.46
#